data_6619770090333fb8a60e9cd227f7170b
#
_entry.id   6619770090333fb8a60e9cd227f7170b
#
_cell.length_a   1.000
_cell.length_b   1.000
_cell.length_c   1.000
_cell.angle_alpha   90.00
_cell.angle_beta   90.00
_cell.angle_gamma   90.00
#
_symmetry.space_group_name_H-M   'P 1'
#
loop_
_entity.id
_entity.type
_entity.pdbx_description
1 polymer ?
#
loop_
_entity_poly.entity_id
_entity_poly.type
_entity_poly.pdbx_seq_one_letter_code
_entity_poly.pdbx_strand_id
1 'polypeptide(L)'
;KAPEYPTWYSGSTFIDYDRDGRLDLFVATYTDYDLRRTPKPGANSFCNWKGVPTPCGPRGLRPGRHYLYHQRADGTFEDVSEKSGIASARQSFGFTAIGADLDDDGWPDILLACDSTPTLFFHNNHDGTFTEEGIERGLALNADGMEQAGMGVAVGDYNGDGVLDVFKTHFADDTQGLFQGLGKGQFADVAMKAGIAVETRYICWGVGLQDFDNDGWPDLLIVSGNVYPDTERDLPAYPYRMLPMLFRNLGNGRFEQLFEEGGPAIGERHSSRGTAFGDIDNDGDVDVVVWNRNEPPSLLRNDVTGGGHWLQLRLVGTKSNRAAIGAKATVEFDGRRQSQVVLSQSSFTSASDLRLHFGLGKSASAKVTVRWPSGATSTHPIQSVNRVVVLTEP
;
A
#
# COMPACT_ATOMS: atom_id res chain seq x y z
N LYS A 1 16.32 22.22 15.25
CA LYS A 1 17.07 23.00 14.23
C LYS A 1 16.45 22.66 12.87
N ALA A 2 16.18 23.67 12.03
CA ALA A 2 15.79 23.39 10.65
C ALA A 2 16.90 22.54 9.97
N PRO A 3 16.53 21.56 9.11
CA PRO A 3 17.52 20.76 8.41
C PRO A 3 18.43 21.67 7.58
N GLU A 4 19.71 21.30 7.49
CA GLU A 4 20.72 22.06 6.72
C GLU A 4 20.36 22.14 5.22
N TYR A 5 19.53 21.21 4.74
CA TYR A 5 19.05 21.13 3.37
C TYR A 5 17.53 21.00 3.34
N PRO A 6 16.87 21.52 2.28
CA PRO A 6 15.45 21.26 2.07
C PRO A 6 15.20 19.75 1.96
N THR A 7 14.33 19.25 2.80
CA THR A 7 13.96 17.83 2.83
C THR A 7 12.71 17.63 1.98
N TRP A 8 12.72 16.63 1.11
CA TRP A 8 11.55 16.20 0.36
C TRP A 8 10.85 15.07 1.11
N TYR A 9 9.79 15.42 1.78
CA TYR A 9 8.89 14.46 2.41
C TYR A 9 8.01 13.79 1.35
N SER A 10 7.65 12.54 1.59
CA SER A 10 6.85 11.71 0.68
C SER A 10 5.60 11.18 1.36
N GLY A 11 5.44 9.86 1.52
CA GLY A 11 4.30 9.27 2.20
C GLY A 11 4.28 9.56 3.70
N SER A 12 3.06 9.61 4.24
CA SER A 12 2.87 9.73 5.68
C SER A 12 1.69 8.87 6.10
N THR A 13 1.77 8.24 7.27
CA THR A 13 0.69 7.41 7.80
C THR A 13 0.38 7.80 9.23
N PHE A 14 -0.92 7.87 9.55
CA PHE A 14 -1.36 7.93 10.93
C PHE A 14 -1.41 6.53 11.52
N ILE A 15 -0.94 6.40 12.75
CA ILE A 15 -0.80 5.13 13.47
C ILE A 15 -0.93 5.41 14.98
N ASP A 16 -1.63 4.57 15.71
CA ASP A 16 -1.68 4.60 17.19
C ASP A 16 -0.64 3.59 17.70
N TYR A 17 0.65 3.98 17.63
CA TYR A 17 1.74 3.01 17.83
C TYR A 17 1.92 2.59 19.30
N ASP A 18 1.49 3.41 20.26
CA ASP A 18 1.58 3.10 21.69
C ASP A 18 0.22 2.72 22.31
N ARG A 19 -0.82 2.61 21.48
CA ARG A 19 -2.18 2.17 21.82
C ARG A 19 -2.86 3.04 22.88
N ASP A 20 -2.56 4.32 22.87
CA ASP A 20 -3.16 5.29 23.79
C ASP A 20 -4.49 5.90 23.28
N GLY A 21 -4.94 5.51 22.10
CA GLY A 21 -6.19 5.94 21.44
C GLY A 21 -6.04 7.21 20.61
N ARG A 22 -4.85 7.79 20.52
CA ARG A 22 -4.53 8.95 19.70
C ARG A 22 -3.73 8.53 18.48
N LEU A 23 -3.92 9.24 17.39
CA LEU A 23 -3.18 8.95 16.16
C LEU A 23 -1.88 9.74 16.13
N ASP A 24 -0.78 9.03 16.16
CA ASP A 24 0.57 9.51 15.91
C ASP A 24 0.82 9.64 14.41
N LEU A 25 1.89 10.29 14.01
CA LEU A 25 2.20 10.54 12.63
C LEU A 25 3.62 10.06 12.27
N PHE A 26 3.70 9.06 11.40
CA PHE A 26 4.95 8.71 10.73
C PHE A 26 5.07 9.48 9.41
N VAL A 27 6.26 10.04 9.13
CA VAL A 27 6.56 10.78 7.91
C VAL A 27 7.79 10.20 7.24
N ALA A 28 7.60 9.68 6.05
CA ALA A 28 8.68 9.22 5.20
C ALA A 28 9.39 10.40 4.54
N THR A 29 10.69 10.26 4.35
CA THR A 29 11.52 11.20 3.60
C THR A 29 12.11 10.50 2.40
N TYR A 30 11.98 11.13 1.24
CA TYR A 30 12.61 10.62 0.02
C TYR A 30 14.06 11.05 -0.07
N THR A 31 14.34 12.36 -0.09
CA THR A 31 15.69 12.87 -0.24
C THR A 31 15.87 14.24 0.40
N ASP A 32 17.09 14.53 0.83
CA ASP A 32 17.53 15.88 1.12
C ASP A 32 17.93 16.54 -0.19
N TYR A 33 17.08 17.41 -0.73
CA TYR A 33 17.20 17.97 -2.07
C TYR A 33 17.69 19.43 -2.04
N ASP A 34 18.90 19.69 -2.54
CA ASP A 34 19.42 21.05 -2.73
C ASP A 34 19.65 21.31 -4.23
N LEU A 35 18.82 22.15 -4.83
CA LEU A 35 18.91 22.55 -6.24
C LEU A 35 20.31 23.05 -6.65
N ARG A 36 21.06 23.65 -5.72
CA ARG A 36 22.40 24.18 -5.98
C ARG A 36 23.47 23.09 -6.09
N ARG A 37 23.19 21.91 -5.50
CA ARG A 37 24.13 20.77 -5.42
C ARG A 37 23.66 19.57 -6.25
N THR A 38 22.40 19.54 -6.67
CA THR A 38 21.86 18.46 -7.49
C THR A 38 22.56 18.46 -8.86
N PRO A 39 23.16 17.32 -9.25
CA PRO A 39 23.81 17.21 -10.55
C PRO A 39 22.81 17.43 -11.69
N LYS A 40 23.28 17.98 -12.80
CA LYS A 40 22.47 18.16 -14.00
C LYS A 40 22.22 16.80 -14.69
N PRO A 41 21.14 16.68 -15.49
CA PRO A 41 20.93 15.53 -16.35
C PRO A 41 22.19 15.19 -17.16
N GLY A 42 22.56 13.91 -17.19
CA GLY A 42 23.75 13.44 -17.89
C GLY A 42 25.09 13.64 -17.15
N ALA A 43 25.11 14.27 -15.97
CA ALA A 43 26.34 14.59 -15.26
C ALA A 43 27.13 13.38 -14.73
N ASN A 44 26.44 12.27 -14.45
CA ASN A 44 27.02 11.00 -14.01
C ASN A 44 26.09 9.82 -14.35
N SER A 45 26.47 8.59 -14.00
CA SER A 45 25.69 7.38 -14.29
C SER A 45 24.31 7.38 -13.66
N PHE A 46 24.11 7.99 -12.49
CA PHE A 46 22.81 8.08 -11.80
C PHE A 46 21.89 9.15 -12.40
N CYS A 47 22.42 10.04 -13.25
CA CYS A 47 21.68 11.07 -13.98
C CYS A 47 21.49 10.68 -15.46
N ASN A 48 21.49 9.39 -15.75
CA ASN A 48 21.22 8.76 -17.03
C ASN A 48 20.29 7.58 -16.83
N TRP A 49 19.35 7.43 -17.73
CA TRP A 49 18.51 6.23 -17.77
C TRP A 49 18.60 5.58 -19.14
N LYS A 50 19.11 4.35 -19.19
CA LYS A 50 19.32 3.59 -20.43
C LYS A 50 20.08 4.37 -21.52
N GLY A 51 21.07 5.17 -21.12
CA GLY A 51 21.88 5.99 -22.02
C GLY A 51 21.31 7.36 -22.37
N VAL A 52 20.10 7.68 -21.92
CA VAL A 52 19.46 8.99 -22.12
C VAL A 52 19.72 9.87 -20.89
N PRO A 53 20.22 11.12 -21.04
CA PRO A 53 20.34 12.06 -19.95
C PRO A 53 18.99 12.37 -19.29
N THR A 54 18.89 12.14 -17.97
CA THR A 54 17.67 12.36 -17.17
C THR A 54 18.01 13.08 -15.88
N PRO A 55 17.05 13.68 -15.17
CA PRO A 55 17.23 14.03 -13.77
C PRO A 55 17.76 12.83 -13.00
N CYS A 56 18.61 13.09 -12.00
CA CYS A 56 19.24 11.98 -11.25
C CYS A 56 18.21 11.14 -10.52
N GLY A 57 18.35 9.83 -10.61
CA GLY A 57 17.64 8.88 -9.77
C GLY A 57 18.11 8.95 -8.31
N PRO A 58 17.41 8.23 -7.39
CA PRO A 58 17.63 8.39 -5.95
C PRO A 58 19.09 8.15 -5.54
N ARG A 59 19.76 7.14 -6.09
CA ARG A 59 21.16 6.83 -5.77
C ARG A 59 22.16 7.94 -6.14
N GLY A 60 21.73 8.92 -6.92
CA GLY A 60 22.51 10.14 -7.22
C GLY A 60 22.26 11.30 -6.24
N LEU A 61 21.40 11.10 -5.24
CA LEU A 61 20.98 12.09 -4.26
C LEU A 61 21.31 11.61 -2.83
N ARG A 62 21.10 12.48 -1.84
CA ARG A 62 21.23 12.09 -0.43
C ARG A 62 19.91 11.48 0.05
N PRO A 63 19.92 10.27 0.63
CA PRO A 63 18.73 9.73 1.27
C PRO A 63 18.33 10.55 2.50
N GLY A 64 17.04 10.59 2.78
CA GLY A 64 16.49 11.32 3.92
C GLY A 64 16.44 10.47 5.20
N ARG A 65 16.17 11.14 6.31
CA ARG A 65 15.86 10.55 7.61
C ARG A 65 14.34 10.56 7.80
N HIS A 66 13.76 9.47 8.32
CA HIS A 66 12.33 9.38 8.60
C HIS A 66 11.99 9.94 9.99
N TYR A 67 10.71 10.29 10.19
CA TYR A 67 10.22 10.94 11.41
C TYR A 67 9.02 10.23 11.99
N LEU A 68 8.96 10.17 13.33
CA LEU A 68 7.78 9.76 14.09
C LEU A 68 7.42 10.88 15.07
N TYR A 69 6.17 11.29 15.02
CA TYR A 69 5.61 12.32 15.90
C TYR A 69 4.52 11.70 16.77
N HIS A 70 4.72 11.77 18.09
CA HIS A 70 3.72 11.33 19.07
C HIS A 70 2.70 12.43 19.34
N GLN A 71 1.40 12.10 19.28
CA GLN A 71 0.31 13.02 19.60
C GLN A 71 0.08 13.09 21.11
N ARG A 72 0.31 14.24 21.70
CA ARG A 72 0.04 14.49 23.12
C ARG A 72 -1.46 14.67 23.39
N ALA A 73 -1.86 14.55 24.67
CA ALA A 73 -3.25 14.75 25.10
C ALA A 73 -3.82 16.14 24.82
N ASP A 74 -2.97 17.16 24.64
CA ASP A 74 -3.36 18.52 24.27
C ASP A 74 -3.54 18.71 22.75
N GLY A 75 -3.35 17.65 21.94
CA GLY A 75 -3.45 17.65 20.47
C GLY A 75 -2.18 18.15 19.78
N THR A 76 -1.11 18.49 20.48
CA THR A 76 0.18 18.83 19.88
C THR A 76 0.99 17.58 19.56
N PHE A 77 1.97 17.71 18.66
CA PHE A 77 2.87 16.62 18.28
C PHE A 77 4.29 16.82 18.82
N GLU A 78 4.88 15.77 19.33
CA GLU A 78 6.27 15.69 19.78
C GLU A 78 7.09 14.85 18.81
N ASP A 79 8.24 15.36 18.33
CA ASP A 79 9.20 14.56 17.59
C ASP A 79 9.87 13.53 18.50
N VAL A 80 9.53 12.26 18.30
CA VAL A 80 10.07 11.12 19.05
C VAL A 80 10.99 10.24 18.20
N SER A 81 11.37 10.70 17.01
CA SER A 81 12.10 9.92 16.00
C SER A 81 13.40 9.31 16.53
N GLU A 82 14.17 10.04 17.36
CA GLU A 82 15.40 9.52 17.97
C GLU A 82 15.07 8.52 19.09
N LYS A 83 14.13 8.89 19.98
CA LYS A 83 13.73 8.09 21.12
C LYS A 83 13.12 6.77 20.72
N SER A 84 12.32 6.78 19.65
CA SER A 84 11.64 5.59 19.13
C SER A 84 12.53 4.65 18.31
N GLY A 85 13.77 5.04 17.98
CA GLY A 85 14.66 4.25 17.13
C GLY A 85 14.45 4.45 15.62
N ILE A 86 13.37 5.09 15.20
CA ILE A 86 13.06 5.33 13.77
C ILE A 86 14.20 6.07 13.06
N ALA A 87 14.76 7.09 13.72
CA ALA A 87 15.86 7.89 13.15
C ALA A 87 17.20 7.14 13.10
N SER A 88 17.34 6.04 13.80
CA SER A 88 18.56 5.22 13.84
C SER A 88 18.62 4.19 12.73
N ALA A 89 17.50 3.98 12.03
CA ALA A 89 17.44 3.06 10.90
C ALA A 89 18.32 3.54 9.73
N ARG A 90 18.63 2.62 8.82
CA ARG A 90 19.34 2.94 7.58
C ARG A 90 18.63 4.06 6.85
N GLN A 91 19.37 5.09 6.47
CA GLN A 91 18.85 6.14 5.58
C GLN A 91 18.43 5.54 4.25
N SER A 92 17.24 5.88 3.79
CA SER A 92 16.64 5.32 2.58
C SER A 92 15.85 6.37 1.81
N PHE A 93 15.43 6.02 0.60
CA PHE A 93 14.56 6.86 -0.22
C PHE A 93 13.11 6.38 -0.04
N GLY A 94 12.51 6.72 1.11
CA GLY A 94 11.17 6.27 1.43
C GLY A 94 10.10 6.91 0.56
N PHE A 95 9.08 6.11 0.17
CA PHE A 95 7.90 6.60 -0.54
C PHE A 95 6.61 6.35 0.24
N THR A 96 6.12 5.11 0.29
CA THR A 96 4.82 4.80 0.89
C THR A 96 5.01 4.11 2.24
N ALA A 97 4.37 4.68 3.27
CA ALA A 97 4.39 4.14 4.62
C ALA A 97 3.03 3.52 4.97
N ILE A 98 3.02 2.32 5.49
CA ILE A 98 1.84 1.62 6.00
C ILE A 98 2.01 1.41 7.50
N GLY A 99 0.98 1.79 8.29
CA GLY A 99 0.89 1.48 9.72
C GLY A 99 -0.16 0.42 9.96
N ALA A 100 0.24 -0.79 10.33
CA ALA A 100 -0.64 -1.93 10.59
C ALA A 100 0.07 -2.99 11.43
N ASP A 101 -0.70 -3.79 12.17
CA ASP A 101 -0.20 -4.99 12.84
C ASP A 101 0.01 -6.09 11.78
N LEU A 102 1.24 -6.20 11.29
CA LEU A 102 1.61 -7.10 10.19
C LEU A 102 2.13 -8.45 10.68
N ASP A 103 2.43 -8.61 11.95
CA ASP A 103 2.89 -9.87 12.54
C ASP A 103 1.86 -10.54 13.47
N ASP A 104 0.68 -9.92 13.61
CA ASP A 104 -0.46 -10.39 14.41
C ASP A 104 -0.18 -10.44 15.93
N ASP A 105 0.76 -9.66 16.43
CA ASP A 105 1.07 -9.59 17.86
C ASP A 105 0.17 -8.61 18.65
N GLY A 106 -0.63 -7.81 17.93
CA GLY A 106 -1.60 -6.85 18.48
C GLY A 106 -1.07 -5.43 18.54
N TRP A 107 0.16 -5.17 18.13
CA TRP A 107 0.75 -3.83 18.07
C TRP A 107 1.02 -3.42 16.62
N PRO A 108 0.76 -2.17 16.25
CA PRO A 108 0.98 -1.76 14.88
C PRO A 108 2.46 -1.52 14.57
N ASP A 109 2.92 -2.14 13.48
CA ASP A 109 4.23 -1.95 12.87
C ASP A 109 4.20 -0.84 11.82
N ILE A 110 5.38 -0.47 11.28
CA ILE A 110 5.48 0.45 10.17
C ILE A 110 6.28 -0.20 9.03
N LEU A 111 5.62 -0.39 7.88
CA LEU A 111 6.26 -0.81 6.65
C LEU A 111 6.52 0.42 5.78
N LEU A 112 7.75 0.60 5.30
CA LEU A 112 8.13 1.70 4.43
C LEU A 112 8.72 1.18 3.12
N ALA A 113 7.96 1.30 2.03
CA ALA A 113 8.48 1.05 0.69
C ALA A 113 9.52 2.12 0.32
N CYS A 114 10.68 1.67 -0.15
CA CYS A 114 11.82 2.53 -0.46
C CYS A 114 12.23 2.37 -1.93
N ASP A 115 12.56 3.49 -2.57
CA ASP A 115 13.08 3.52 -3.93
C ASP A 115 14.57 3.16 -3.95
N SER A 116 14.93 2.10 -4.68
CA SER A 116 16.34 1.70 -4.91
C SER A 116 17.18 1.44 -3.64
N THR A 117 16.52 1.22 -2.51
CA THR A 117 17.10 0.78 -1.23
C THR A 117 16.17 -0.27 -0.61
N PRO A 118 16.66 -1.11 0.33
CA PRO A 118 15.82 -2.09 0.98
C PRO A 118 14.55 -1.46 1.57
N THR A 119 13.42 -2.15 1.43
CA THR A 119 12.20 -1.81 2.17
C THR A 119 12.47 -1.94 3.66
N LEU A 120 12.05 -0.95 4.46
CA LEU A 120 12.20 -0.98 5.90
C LEU A 120 10.92 -1.52 6.55
N PHE A 121 11.12 -2.39 7.53
CA PHE A 121 10.06 -2.88 8.39
C PHE A 121 10.42 -2.57 9.85
N PHE A 122 9.70 -1.64 10.44
CA PHE A 122 9.88 -1.25 11.82
C PHE A 122 8.92 -2.06 12.70
N HIS A 123 9.44 -3.10 13.33
CA HIS A 123 8.71 -3.90 14.31
C HIS A 123 8.53 -3.10 15.61
N ASN A 124 7.33 -3.09 16.15
CA ASN A 124 6.98 -2.39 17.38
C ASN A 124 7.42 -3.23 18.60
N ASN A 125 8.30 -2.70 19.43
CA ASN A 125 8.82 -3.39 20.63
C ASN A 125 7.88 -3.33 21.85
N HIS A 126 6.68 -2.76 21.74
CA HIS A 126 5.66 -2.59 22.79
C HIS A 126 6.06 -1.64 23.94
N ASP A 127 7.14 -0.91 23.82
CA ASP A 127 7.66 0.02 24.81
C ASP A 127 7.83 1.45 24.29
N GLY A 128 7.24 1.74 23.13
CA GLY A 128 7.34 3.02 22.43
C GLY A 128 8.57 3.13 21.52
N THR A 129 9.27 2.01 21.32
CA THR A 129 10.42 1.92 20.41
C THR A 129 10.18 0.93 19.28
N PHE A 130 11.00 1.02 18.24
CA PHE A 130 10.95 0.15 17.06
C PHE A 130 12.33 -0.43 16.76
N THR A 131 12.34 -1.65 16.23
CA THR A 131 13.52 -2.30 15.65
C THR A 131 13.30 -2.49 14.15
N GLU A 132 14.28 -2.11 13.33
CA GLU A 132 14.20 -2.35 11.87
C GLU A 132 14.58 -3.79 11.58
N GLU A 133 13.65 -4.58 11.03
CA GLU A 133 13.74 -6.03 10.81
C GLU A 133 13.38 -6.44 9.37
N GLY A 134 13.44 -5.53 8.40
CA GLY A 134 13.00 -5.80 7.03
C GLY A 134 13.70 -6.99 6.36
N ILE A 135 14.98 -7.21 6.64
CA ILE A 135 15.73 -8.37 6.12
C ILE A 135 15.28 -9.66 6.80
N GLU A 136 15.21 -9.65 8.12
CA GLU A 136 14.83 -10.81 8.95
C GLU A 136 13.40 -11.26 8.67
N ARG A 137 12.52 -10.31 8.33
CA ARG A 137 11.11 -10.55 8.01
C ARG A 137 10.88 -10.96 6.54
N GLY A 138 11.88 -10.84 5.65
CA GLY A 138 11.76 -11.19 4.24
C GLY A 138 11.07 -10.14 3.37
N LEU A 139 10.94 -8.88 3.83
CA LEU A 139 10.29 -7.77 3.12
C LEU A 139 11.26 -6.81 2.43
N ALA A 140 12.55 -6.83 2.85
CA ALA A 140 13.55 -5.86 2.40
C ALA A 140 13.94 -6.01 0.92
N LEU A 141 14.02 -7.25 0.45
CA LEU A 141 14.55 -7.64 -0.86
C LEU A 141 13.54 -8.53 -1.61
N ASN A 142 13.72 -8.67 -2.93
CA ASN A 142 12.94 -9.64 -3.72
C ASN A 142 13.45 -11.08 -3.52
N ALA A 143 12.82 -12.05 -4.17
CA ALA A 143 13.17 -13.47 -4.09
C ALA A 143 14.63 -13.78 -4.52
N ASP A 144 15.22 -12.93 -5.36
CA ASP A 144 16.61 -13.05 -5.82
C ASP A 144 17.63 -12.35 -4.89
N GLY A 145 17.16 -11.76 -3.78
CA GLY A 145 17.99 -11.03 -2.82
C GLY A 145 18.42 -9.65 -3.30
N MET A 146 17.66 -9.04 -4.23
CA MET A 146 17.97 -7.74 -4.82
C MET A 146 17.13 -6.63 -4.21
N GLU A 147 17.76 -5.45 -4.01
CA GLU A 147 17.05 -4.20 -3.72
C GLU A 147 16.20 -3.80 -4.93
N GLN A 148 15.00 -3.32 -4.68
CA GLN A 148 14.07 -2.88 -5.71
C GLN A 148 13.68 -1.39 -5.51
N ALA A 149 13.17 -0.77 -6.57
CA ALA A 149 12.65 0.59 -6.50
C ALA A 149 11.16 0.55 -6.08
N GLY A 150 10.88 0.34 -4.79
CA GLY A 150 9.54 0.23 -4.23
C GLY A 150 8.81 1.58 -4.19
N MET A 151 7.55 1.62 -4.64
CA MET A 151 6.74 2.84 -4.73
C MET A 151 5.41 2.72 -3.98
N GLY A 152 4.37 2.16 -4.61
CA GLY A 152 3.07 1.95 -4.00
C GLY A 152 3.00 0.66 -3.20
N VAL A 153 2.13 0.62 -2.20
CA VAL A 153 1.90 -0.55 -1.34
C VAL A 153 0.41 -0.80 -1.17
N ALA A 154 0.01 -2.06 -1.31
CA ALA A 154 -1.30 -2.55 -0.86
C ALA A 154 -1.10 -3.65 0.19
N VAL A 155 -2.00 -3.70 1.16
CA VAL A 155 -2.03 -4.73 2.21
C VAL A 155 -3.41 -5.36 2.24
N GLY A 156 -3.46 -6.69 2.25
CA GLY A 156 -4.71 -7.47 2.30
C GLY A 156 -4.41 -8.96 2.32
N ASP A 157 -5.42 -9.78 2.51
CA ASP A 157 -5.33 -11.24 2.52
C ASP A 157 -5.75 -11.74 1.12
N TYR A 158 -4.77 -11.90 0.21
CA TYR A 158 -5.09 -12.28 -1.18
C TYR A 158 -5.42 -13.77 -1.35
N ASN A 159 -4.96 -14.61 -0.42
CA ASN A 159 -5.07 -16.07 -0.52
C ASN A 159 -6.11 -16.69 0.43
N GLY A 160 -6.80 -15.86 1.24
CA GLY A 160 -7.86 -16.29 2.14
C GLY A 160 -7.39 -17.12 3.34
N ASP A 161 -6.13 -16.97 3.77
CA ASP A 161 -5.56 -17.68 4.92
C ASP A 161 -5.69 -16.89 6.24
N GLY A 162 -6.18 -15.64 6.18
CA GLY A 162 -6.41 -14.75 7.32
C GLY A 162 -5.18 -13.99 7.79
N VAL A 163 -4.03 -14.20 7.15
CA VAL A 163 -2.80 -13.43 7.37
C VAL A 163 -2.76 -12.28 6.36
N LEU A 164 -2.22 -11.14 6.75
CA LEU A 164 -2.05 -10.01 5.83
C LEU A 164 -0.83 -10.24 4.94
N ASP A 165 -1.05 -10.02 3.63
CA ASP A 165 -0.02 -10.03 2.61
C ASP A 165 0.32 -8.60 2.19
N VAL A 166 1.48 -8.41 1.58
CA VAL A 166 1.97 -7.11 1.11
C VAL A 166 2.25 -7.16 -0.38
N PHE A 167 1.66 -6.24 -1.13
CA PHE A 167 2.01 -6.02 -2.52
C PHE A 167 2.77 -4.70 -2.67
N LYS A 168 3.87 -4.70 -3.45
CA LYS A 168 4.67 -3.51 -3.77
C LYS A 168 4.82 -3.33 -5.27
N THR A 169 4.61 -2.10 -5.75
CA THR A 169 4.92 -1.72 -7.13
C THR A 169 6.36 -1.25 -7.26
N HIS A 170 6.93 -1.41 -8.45
CA HIS A 170 8.33 -1.12 -8.70
C HIS A 170 8.57 -0.35 -10.01
N PHE A 171 9.80 0.13 -10.15
CA PHE A 171 10.28 0.84 -11.34
C PHE A 171 10.47 -0.12 -12.52
N ALA A 172 10.73 0.43 -13.73
CA ALA A 172 11.01 -0.36 -14.92
C ALA A 172 12.24 -1.28 -14.72
N ASP A 173 12.17 -2.44 -15.36
CA ASP A 173 13.14 -3.55 -15.30
C ASP A 173 13.13 -4.30 -13.94
N ASP A 174 12.26 -3.91 -13.01
CA ASP A 174 11.97 -4.66 -11.79
C ASP A 174 10.68 -5.47 -11.93
N THR A 175 10.61 -6.61 -11.24
CA THR A 175 9.35 -7.36 -11.08
C THR A 175 8.51 -6.74 -9.98
N GLN A 176 7.19 -6.77 -10.14
CA GLN A 176 6.27 -6.43 -9.05
C GLN A 176 6.43 -7.42 -7.91
N GLY A 177 6.34 -6.98 -6.65
CA GLY A 177 6.53 -7.82 -5.47
C GLY A 177 5.20 -8.19 -4.82
N LEU A 178 4.94 -9.50 -4.65
CA LEU A 178 3.88 -10.02 -3.80
C LEU A 178 4.50 -10.81 -2.66
N PHE A 179 4.46 -10.28 -1.48
CA PHE A 179 5.03 -10.86 -0.27
C PHE A 179 3.92 -11.53 0.52
N GLN A 180 3.82 -12.85 0.40
CA GLN A 180 2.87 -13.64 1.16
C GLN A 180 3.25 -13.68 2.64
N GLY A 181 2.31 -13.35 3.51
CA GLY A 181 2.43 -13.51 4.95
C GLY A 181 2.43 -14.99 5.34
N LEU A 182 3.47 -15.42 6.04
CA LEU A 182 3.62 -16.79 6.52
C LEU A 182 3.21 -16.93 8.00
N GLY A 183 2.69 -15.84 8.58
CA GLY A 183 2.41 -15.70 10.00
C GLY A 183 3.65 -15.29 10.82
N LYS A 184 3.40 -14.74 12.01
CA LYS A 184 4.45 -14.24 12.93
C LYS A 184 5.41 -13.23 12.28
N GLY A 185 4.88 -12.40 11.37
CA GLY A 185 5.63 -11.36 10.69
C GLY A 185 6.71 -11.86 9.73
N GLN A 186 6.63 -13.10 9.28
CA GLN A 186 7.51 -13.63 8.23
C GLN A 186 6.81 -13.54 6.88
N PHE A 187 7.57 -13.19 5.83
CA PHE A 187 7.05 -13.00 4.48
C PHE A 187 7.95 -13.68 3.45
N ALA A 188 7.35 -14.08 2.33
CA ALA A 188 8.06 -14.62 1.19
C ALA A 188 7.55 -13.98 -0.11
N ASP A 189 8.45 -13.54 -0.98
CA ASP A 189 8.09 -13.05 -2.31
C ASP A 189 7.63 -14.22 -3.18
N VAL A 190 6.37 -14.17 -3.60
CA VAL A 190 5.70 -15.20 -4.42
C VAL A 190 5.24 -14.66 -5.78
N ALA A 191 5.64 -13.45 -6.17
CA ALA A 191 5.15 -12.77 -7.36
C ALA A 191 5.27 -13.60 -8.65
N MET A 192 6.39 -14.29 -8.85
CA MET A 192 6.60 -15.20 -9.99
C MET A 192 5.63 -16.37 -9.97
N LYS A 193 5.45 -17.00 -8.81
CA LYS A 193 4.53 -18.14 -8.62
C LYS A 193 3.08 -17.71 -8.81
N ALA A 194 2.75 -16.50 -8.36
CA ALA A 194 1.41 -15.92 -8.48
C ALA A 194 1.07 -15.47 -9.91
N GLY A 195 2.05 -15.39 -10.83
CA GLY A 195 1.84 -15.01 -12.23
C GLY A 195 1.72 -13.51 -12.48
N ILE A 196 2.17 -12.66 -11.54
CA ILE A 196 2.09 -11.20 -11.66
C ILE A 196 3.41 -10.53 -12.04
N ALA A 197 4.53 -11.25 -12.05
CA ALA A 197 5.85 -10.73 -12.41
C ALA A 197 6.12 -10.82 -13.92
N VAL A 198 5.14 -10.38 -14.75
CA VAL A 198 5.18 -10.64 -16.22
C VAL A 198 5.51 -9.41 -17.04
N GLU A 199 5.19 -8.20 -16.59
CA GLU A 199 5.49 -6.94 -17.30
C GLU A 199 6.46 -6.09 -16.49
N THR A 200 7.70 -6.03 -16.94
CA THR A 200 8.78 -5.31 -16.24
C THR A 200 9.14 -3.97 -16.88
N ARG A 201 8.57 -3.63 -18.05
CA ARG A 201 8.83 -2.35 -18.72
C ARG A 201 8.08 -1.18 -18.11
N TYR A 202 6.98 -1.46 -17.40
CA TYR A 202 6.13 -0.43 -16.82
C TYR A 202 6.71 0.09 -15.51
N ILE A 203 6.63 1.40 -15.35
CA ILE A 203 6.93 2.08 -14.09
C ILE A 203 5.62 2.16 -13.31
N CYS A 204 5.49 1.33 -12.29
CA CYS A 204 4.25 1.11 -11.56
C CYS A 204 4.21 1.93 -10.27
N TRP A 205 3.05 2.52 -9.96
CA TRP A 205 2.86 3.43 -8.84
C TRP A 205 1.72 2.98 -7.93
N GLY A 206 0.52 3.49 -8.19
CA GLY A 206 -0.66 3.18 -7.40
C GLY A 206 -1.09 1.73 -7.56
N VAL A 207 -1.63 1.17 -6.48
CA VAL A 207 -2.03 -0.23 -6.42
C VAL A 207 -3.14 -0.44 -5.39
N GLY A 208 -4.01 -1.42 -5.62
CA GLY A 208 -4.99 -1.90 -4.65
C GLY A 208 -5.26 -3.37 -4.80
N LEU A 209 -5.42 -4.04 -3.66
CA LEU A 209 -6.01 -5.37 -3.54
C LEU A 209 -7.47 -5.18 -3.19
N GLN A 210 -8.38 -5.37 -4.17
CA GLN A 210 -9.81 -5.16 -4.04
C GLN A 210 -10.56 -6.25 -4.77
N ASP A 211 -11.65 -6.71 -4.21
CA ASP A 211 -12.53 -7.70 -4.85
C ASP A 211 -13.51 -6.95 -5.78
N PHE A 212 -13.14 -6.83 -7.06
CA PHE A 212 -13.89 -6.03 -8.03
C PHE A 212 -15.12 -6.74 -8.59
N ASP A 213 -15.20 -8.07 -8.55
CA ASP A 213 -16.35 -8.85 -9.01
C ASP A 213 -17.13 -9.53 -7.87
N ASN A 214 -16.78 -9.21 -6.62
CA ASN A 214 -17.42 -9.70 -5.41
C ASN A 214 -17.42 -11.25 -5.27
N ASP A 215 -16.45 -11.95 -5.88
CA ASP A 215 -16.36 -13.41 -5.85
C ASP A 215 -15.76 -13.97 -4.54
N GLY A 216 -15.23 -13.09 -3.69
CA GLY A 216 -14.61 -13.39 -2.41
C GLY A 216 -13.08 -13.56 -2.49
N TRP A 217 -12.44 -13.13 -3.58
CA TRP A 217 -10.99 -13.14 -3.75
C TRP A 217 -10.51 -11.76 -4.20
N PRO A 218 -9.66 -11.08 -3.41
CA PRO A 218 -9.16 -9.77 -3.80
C PRO A 218 -8.35 -9.82 -5.10
N ASP A 219 -8.77 -9.03 -6.07
CA ASP A 219 -8.07 -8.77 -7.33
C ASP A 219 -7.00 -7.72 -7.15
N LEU A 220 -6.21 -7.47 -8.19
CA LEU A 220 -5.11 -6.52 -8.16
C LEU A 220 -5.21 -5.52 -9.31
N LEU A 221 -5.36 -4.23 -8.98
CA LEU A 221 -5.22 -3.14 -9.94
C LEU A 221 -3.91 -2.39 -9.70
N ILE A 222 -3.11 -2.21 -10.76
CA ILE A 222 -1.86 -1.44 -10.75
C ILE A 222 -1.97 -0.34 -11.79
N VAL A 223 -1.60 0.89 -11.43
CA VAL A 223 -1.47 1.99 -12.39
C VAL A 223 -0.02 2.37 -12.60
N SER A 224 0.29 2.82 -13.82
CA SER A 224 1.65 3.03 -14.27
C SER A 224 1.83 4.33 -15.06
N GLY A 225 3.07 4.78 -15.21
CA GLY A 225 3.43 5.95 -15.97
C GLY A 225 4.88 6.35 -15.77
N ASN A 226 5.56 6.71 -16.85
CA ASN A 226 6.96 7.09 -16.80
C ASN A 226 7.18 8.41 -16.05
N VAL A 227 8.36 8.57 -15.45
CA VAL A 227 8.80 9.80 -14.77
C VAL A 227 9.47 10.79 -15.73
N TYR A 228 9.93 10.33 -16.87
CA TYR A 228 10.72 11.08 -17.83
C TYR A 228 9.92 11.32 -19.13
N PRO A 229 9.22 12.44 -19.28
CA PRO A 229 8.37 12.69 -20.47
C PRO A 229 9.17 12.79 -21.77
N ASP A 230 10.41 13.22 -21.70
CA ASP A 230 11.24 13.49 -22.87
C ASP A 230 12.00 12.25 -23.38
N THR A 231 11.94 11.13 -22.68
CA THR A 231 12.70 9.92 -23.04
C THR A 231 11.98 9.03 -24.06
N GLU A 232 10.67 9.19 -24.25
CA GLU A 232 9.85 8.31 -25.11
C GLU A 232 10.37 8.30 -26.55
N ARG A 233 10.87 9.43 -27.05
CA ARG A 233 11.48 9.50 -28.39
C ARG A 233 12.69 8.59 -28.55
N ASP A 234 13.55 8.51 -27.54
CA ASP A 234 14.79 7.76 -27.56
C ASP A 234 14.64 6.34 -26.98
N LEU A 235 13.59 6.14 -26.19
CA LEU A 235 13.23 4.88 -25.54
C LEU A 235 11.74 4.52 -25.77
N PRO A 236 11.31 4.21 -27.01
CA PRO A 236 9.90 3.98 -27.32
C PRO A 236 9.29 2.76 -26.62
N ALA A 237 10.10 1.82 -26.13
CA ALA A 237 9.63 0.70 -25.31
C ALA A 237 9.19 1.12 -23.90
N TYR A 238 9.48 2.35 -23.48
CA TYR A 238 9.15 2.92 -22.18
C TYR A 238 8.37 4.23 -22.36
N PRO A 239 7.14 4.18 -22.89
CA PRO A 239 6.38 5.37 -23.19
C PRO A 239 6.06 6.18 -21.94
N TYR A 240 5.77 7.48 -22.11
CA TYR A 240 5.40 8.34 -20.99
C TYR A 240 4.06 7.94 -20.38
N ARG A 241 3.07 7.64 -21.24
CA ARG A 241 1.76 7.14 -20.84
C ARG A 241 1.73 5.63 -20.98
N MET A 242 1.38 4.95 -19.89
CA MET A 242 1.35 3.49 -19.80
C MET A 242 -0.06 3.00 -19.51
N LEU A 243 -0.35 1.74 -19.82
CA LEU A 243 -1.63 1.12 -19.49
C LEU A 243 -1.68 0.78 -18.00
N PRO A 244 -2.84 0.85 -17.35
CA PRO A 244 -3.07 0.14 -16.09
C PRO A 244 -3.04 -1.37 -16.31
N MET A 245 -2.82 -2.11 -15.26
CA MET A 245 -2.85 -3.58 -15.27
C MET A 245 -3.87 -4.06 -14.24
N LEU A 246 -4.87 -4.80 -14.70
CA LEU A 246 -5.88 -5.45 -13.86
C LEU A 246 -5.63 -6.95 -13.86
N PHE A 247 -5.58 -7.55 -12.69
CA PHE A 247 -5.37 -8.99 -12.52
C PHE A 247 -6.51 -9.55 -11.68
N ARG A 248 -7.22 -10.53 -12.22
CA ARG A 248 -8.22 -11.30 -11.49
C ARG A 248 -7.54 -12.37 -10.65
N ASN A 249 -7.94 -12.51 -9.40
CA ASN A 249 -7.51 -13.56 -8.51
C ASN A 249 -8.27 -14.85 -8.81
N LEU A 250 -7.56 -15.94 -9.04
CA LEU A 250 -8.17 -17.23 -9.38
C LEU A 250 -8.51 -18.09 -8.15
N GLY A 251 -8.36 -17.57 -6.94
CA GLY A 251 -8.67 -18.29 -5.69
C GLY A 251 -7.76 -19.47 -5.37
N ASN A 252 -6.64 -19.59 -6.06
CA ASN A 252 -5.67 -20.69 -5.91
C ASN A 252 -4.24 -20.18 -5.70
N GLY A 253 -4.09 -18.93 -5.26
CA GLY A 253 -2.82 -18.23 -5.08
C GLY A 253 -2.20 -17.71 -6.37
N ARG A 254 -2.95 -17.68 -7.47
CA ARG A 254 -2.54 -17.18 -8.77
C ARG A 254 -3.47 -16.10 -9.29
N PHE A 255 -2.94 -15.26 -10.15
CA PHE A 255 -3.64 -14.20 -10.84
C PHE A 255 -3.61 -14.39 -12.35
N GLU A 256 -4.64 -13.89 -13.02
CA GLU A 256 -4.76 -13.80 -14.48
C GLU A 256 -4.90 -12.33 -14.88
N GLN A 257 -4.04 -11.84 -15.76
CA GLN A 257 -4.16 -10.47 -16.25
C GLN A 257 -5.36 -10.35 -17.18
N LEU A 258 -6.23 -9.38 -16.90
CA LEU A 258 -7.35 -9.02 -17.75
C LEU A 258 -6.95 -7.89 -18.70
N PHE A 259 -7.41 -7.95 -19.93
CA PHE A 259 -7.18 -6.94 -20.96
C PHE A 259 -8.52 -6.30 -21.37
N GLU A 260 -9.11 -6.76 -22.46
CA GLU A 260 -10.41 -6.24 -22.94
C GLU A 260 -11.55 -6.55 -21.95
N GLU A 261 -11.47 -7.66 -21.22
CA GLU A 261 -12.44 -8.08 -20.21
C GLU A 261 -12.48 -7.12 -19.00
N GLY A 262 -11.40 -6.38 -18.75
CA GLY A 262 -11.33 -5.35 -17.70
C GLY A 262 -12.05 -4.06 -18.05
N GLY A 263 -12.68 -4.00 -19.22
CA GLY A 263 -13.41 -2.83 -19.70
C GLY A 263 -12.54 -1.77 -20.38
N PRO A 264 -13.16 -0.71 -20.94
CA PRO A 264 -12.48 0.26 -21.80
C PRO A 264 -11.38 1.04 -21.07
N ALA A 265 -11.53 1.30 -19.78
CA ALA A 265 -10.57 2.07 -18.99
C ALA A 265 -9.20 1.37 -18.87
N ILE A 266 -9.17 0.02 -18.96
CA ILE A 266 -7.91 -0.75 -18.92
C ILE A 266 -7.12 -0.58 -20.23
N GLY A 267 -7.78 -0.21 -21.32
CA GLY A 267 -7.16 0.11 -22.60
C GLY A 267 -6.64 1.56 -22.73
N GLU A 268 -6.88 2.43 -21.76
CA GLU A 268 -6.48 3.84 -21.82
C GLU A 268 -5.11 4.07 -21.19
N ARG A 269 -4.28 4.89 -21.87
CA ARG A 269 -2.92 5.18 -21.46
C ARG A 269 -2.82 6.51 -20.74
N HIS A 270 -2.29 6.51 -19.52
CA HIS A 270 -2.04 7.71 -18.73
C HIS A 270 -0.65 7.69 -18.10
N SER A 271 -0.18 8.85 -17.63
CA SER A 271 0.98 8.90 -16.71
C SER A 271 0.47 8.93 -15.28
N SER A 272 -0.03 7.78 -14.83
CA SER A 272 -0.70 7.65 -13.54
C SER A 272 0.26 7.61 -12.36
N ARG A 273 -0.23 7.95 -11.14
CA ARG A 273 0.50 7.90 -9.88
C ARG A 273 -0.32 7.21 -8.80
N GLY A 274 -1.03 7.96 -7.98
CA GLY A 274 -1.82 7.42 -6.88
C GLY A 274 -3.17 6.87 -7.33
N THR A 275 -3.71 5.91 -6.55
CA THR A 275 -5.07 5.41 -6.68
C THR A 275 -5.76 5.42 -5.32
N ALA A 276 -7.06 5.71 -5.32
CA ALA A 276 -7.93 5.55 -4.15
C ALA A 276 -9.13 4.69 -4.53
N PHE A 277 -9.54 3.84 -3.61
CA PHE A 277 -10.59 2.84 -3.81
C PHE A 277 -11.76 3.11 -2.87
N GLY A 278 -12.97 2.90 -3.37
CA GLY A 278 -14.20 3.04 -2.58
C GLY A 278 -15.43 2.91 -3.46
N ASP A 279 -16.52 2.49 -2.88
CA ASP A 279 -17.83 2.41 -3.52
C ASP A 279 -18.46 3.81 -3.46
N ILE A 280 -18.43 4.54 -4.56
CA ILE A 280 -18.78 5.97 -4.63
C ILE A 280 -20.28 6.18 -4.72
N ASP A 281 -20.99 5.31 -5.44
CA ASP A 281 -22.45 5.42 -5.63
C ASP A 281 -23.26 4.47 -4.74
N ASN A 282 -22.57 3.69 -3.90
CA ASN A 282 -23.11 2.74 -2.91
C ASN A 282 -23.93 1.61 -3.56
N ASP A 283 -23.50 1.15 -4.72
CA ASP A 283 -24.08 -0.01 -5.41
C ASP A 283 -23.46 -1.34 -4.96
N GLY A 284 -22.30 -1.28 -4.26
CA GLY A 284 -21.61 -2.43 -3.71
C GLY A 284 -20.44 -2.90 -4.53
N ASP A 285 -20.10 -2.20 -5.59
CA ASP A 285 -18.93 -2.45 -6.41
C ASP A 285 -17.84 -1.41 -6.07
N VAL A 286 -16.58 -1.83 -6.07
CA VAL A 286 -15.49 -0.93 -5.71
C VAL A 286 -15.06 -0.12 -6.92
N ASP A 287 -15.17 1.20 -6.84
CA ASP A 287 -14.71 2.16 -7.84
C ASP A 287 -13.28 2.62 -7.56
N VAL A 288 -12.67 3.25 -8.57
CA VAL A 288 -11.28 3.72 -8.48
C VAL A 288 -11.13 5.16 -8.96
N VAL A 289 -10.52 6.00 -8.12
CA VAL A 289 -10.01 7.31 -8.55
C VAL A 289 -8.51 7.17 -8.81
N VAL A 290 -8.08 7.58 -10.01
CA VAL A 290 -6.67 7.55 -10.42
C VAL A 290 -6.15 8.96 -10.60
N TRP A 291 -5.08 9.31 -9.89
CA TRP A 291 -4.38 10.57 -10.10
C TRP A 291 -3.39 10.45 -11.26
N ASN A 292 -3.58 11.26 -12.29
CA ASN A 292 -2.73 11.32 -13.47
C ASN A 292 -1.83 12.56 -13.44
N ARG A 293 -0.57 12.41 -13.78
CA ARG A 293 0.39 13.52 -13.80
C ARG A 293 0.20 14.39 -15.04
N ASN A 294 -0.03 15.68 -14.83
CA ASN A 294 -0.28 16.67 -15.88
C ASN A 294 -1.50 16.35 -16.77
N GLU A 295 -2.43 15.57 -16.28
CA GLU A 295 -3.69 15.21 -16.92
C GLU A 295 -4.82 15.28 -15.87
N PRO A 296 -6.09 15.39 -16.28
CA PRO A 296 -7.20 15.26 -15.34
C PRO A 296 -7.16 13.89 -14.63
N PRO A 297 -7.64 13.81 -13.37
CA PRO A 297 -7.82 12.52 -12.72
C PRO A 297 -8.85 11.69 -13.49
N SER A 298 -8.69 10.36 -13.46
CA SER A 298 -9.68 9.42 -13.99
C SER A 298 -10.54 8.87 -12.86
N LEU A 299 -11.85 8.77 -13.10
CA LEU A 299 -12.77 8.03 -12.27
C LEU A 299 -13.16 6.76 -13.05
N LEU A 300 -12.77 5.60 -12.52
CA LEU A 300 -13.14 4.30 -13.08
C LEU A 300 -14.30 3.78 -12.24
N ARG A 301 -15.51 3.86 -12.80
CA ARG A 301 -16.68 3.27 -12.18
C ARG A 301 -16.72 1.78 -12.52
N ASN A 302 -16.94 0.96 -11.50
CA ASN A 302 -17.12 -0.46 -11.66
C ASN A 302 -18.60 -0.78 -11.91
N ASP A 303 -18.91 -1.28 -13.06
CA ASP A 303 -20.27 -1.68 -13.49
C ASP A 303 -20.35 -3.20 -13.75
N VAL A 304 -19.62 -4.03 -12.98
CA VAL A 304 -19.63 -5.48 -13.16
C VAL A 304 -21.02 -6.03 -12.91
N THR A 305 -21.55 -6.74 -13.89
CA THR A 305 -22.87 -7.37 -13.79
C THR A 305 -22.76 -8.84 -13.41
N GLY A 306 -23.60 -9.29 -12.47
CA GLY A 306 -23.63 -10.70 -12.06
C GLY A 306 -22.59 -11.06 -11.02
N GLY A 307 -21.98 -10.06 -10.37
CA GLY A 307 -21.08 -10.20 -9.23
C GLY A 307 -21.72 -10.92 -8.03
N GLY A 308 -20.86 -11.27 -7.05
CA GLY A 308 -21.29 -11.94 -5.84
C GLY A 308 -22.03 -11.02 -4.86
N HIS A 309 -22.40 -11.56 -3.72
CA HIS A 309 -22.82 -10.76 -2.57
C HIS A 309 -21.62 -10.04 -1.98
N TRP A 310 -21.89 -8.93 -1.30
CA TRP A 310 -20.88 -8.09 -0.68
C TRP A 310 -21.25 -7.64 0.73
N LEU A 311 -20.25 -7.20 1.48
CA LEU A 311 -20.42 -6.61 2.80
C LEU A 311 -19.40 -5.48 2.96
N GLN A 312 -19.89 -4.30 3.30
CA GLN A 312 -19.01 -3.20 3.71
C GLN A 312 -19.08 -2.99 5.22
N LEU A 313 -17.92 -2.80 5.84
CA LEU A 313 -17.81 -2.55 7.27
C LEU A 313 -17.31 -1.14 7.53
N ARG A 314 -18.10 -0.35 8.25
CA ARG A 314 -17.67 0.91 8.86
C ARG A 314 -17.36 0.67 10.32
N LEU A 315 -16.09 0.71 10.69
CA LEU A 315 -15.64 0.53 12.06
C LEU A 315 -15.57 1.87 12.79
N VAL A 316 -16.02 1.91 14.05
CA VAL A 316 -16.04 3.12 14.88
C VAL A 316 -15.40 2.83 16.22
N GLY A 317 -14.23 3.43 16.47
CA GLY A 317 -13.55 3.34 17.76
C GLY A 317 -14.25 4.13 18.86
N THR A 318 -14.15 3.65 20.09
CA THR A 318 -14.63 4.30 21.32
C THR A 318 -13.50 4.48 22.33
N LYS A 319 -12.64 3.49 22.48
CA LYS A 319 -11.39 3.53 23.24
C LYS A 319 -10.20 3.74 22.31
N SER A 320 -10.25 3.15 21.13
CA SER A 320 -9.34 3.41 20.02
C SER A 320 -9.66 4.75 19.35
N ASN A 321 -8.79 5.18 18.45
CA ASN A 321 -9.09 6.31 17.57
C ASN A 321 -10.44 6.12 16.86
N ARG A 322 -11.20 7.22 16.69
CA ARG A 322 -12.59 7.17 16.21
C ARG A 322 -12.74 6.57 14.80
N ALA A 323 -11.74 6.74 13.96
CA ALA A 323 -11.73 6.18 12.60
C ALA A 323 -11.37 4.69 12.57
N ALA A 324 -11.04 4.10 13.73
CA ALA A 324 -10.60 2.72 13.90
C ALA A 324 -9.37 2.36 13.02
N ILE A 325 -8.53 3.34 12.66
CA ILE A 325 -7.27 3.09 11.95
C ILE A 325 -6.44 2.10 12.75
N GLY A 326 -5.98 1.03 12.10
CA GLY A 326 -5.30 -0.11 12.70
C GLY A 326 -6.21 -1.28 13.08
N ALA A 327 -7.55 -1.12 13.02
CA ALA A 327 -8.46 -2.25 13.28
C ALA A 327 -8.37 -3.28 12.15
N LYS A 328 -8.23 -4.57 12.51
CA LYS A 328 -8.27 -5.70 11.58
C LYS A 328 -9.63 -6.38 11.66
N ALA A 329 -10.32 -6.48 10.52
CA ALA A 329 -11.55 -7.24 10.40
C ALA A 329 -11.29 -8.55 9.63
N THR A 330 -11.78 -9.66 10.18
CA THR A 330 -11.78 -10.96 9.51
C THR A 330 -13.23 -11.36 9.28
N VAL A 331 -13.58 -11.65 8.04
CA VAL A 331 -14.90 -12.08 7.60
C VAL A 331 -14.84 -13.56 7.21
N GLU A 332 -15.67 -14.38 7.86
CA GLU A 332 -15.80 -15.82 7.59
C GLU A 332 -17.13 -16.07 6.86
N PHE A 333 -17.08 -16.75 5.72
CA PHE A 333 -18.24 -17.08 4.88
C PHE A 333 -17.95 -18.34 4.05
N ASP A 334 -18.91 -19.22 3.87
CA ASP A 334 -18.83 -20.46 3.05
C ASP A 334 -17.55 -21.29 3.27
N GLY A 335 -17.08 -21.39 4.53
CA GLY A 335 -15.84 -22.10 4.88
C GLY A 335 -14.56 -21.37 4.48
N ARG A 336 -14.65 -20.18 3.92
CA ARG A 336 -13.55 -19.24 3.61
C ARG A 336 -13.42 -18.15 4.66
N ARG A 337 -12.30 -17.47 4.66
CA ARG A 337 -12.10 -16.26 5.45
C ARG A 337 -11.29 -15.24 4.64
N GLN A 338 -11.47 -13.98 4.95
CA GLN A 338 -10.71 -12.88 4.37
C GLN A 338 -10.44 -11.85 5.46
N SER A 339 -9.23 -11.31 5.49
CA SER A 339 -8.83 -10.28 6.45
C SER A 339 -8.46 -8.98 5.77
N GLN A 340 -8.92 -7.86 6.33
CA GLN A 340 -8.54 -6.52 5.91
C GLN A 340 -8.26 -5.64 7.13
N VAL A 341 -7.50 -4.56 6.95
CA VAL A 341 -7.15 -3.61 8.00
C VAL A 341 -7.52 -2.18 7.57
N VAL A 342 -8.01 -1.39 8.52
CA VAL A 342 -8.30 0.04 8.28
C VAL A 342 -6.98 0.80 8.23
N LEU A 343 -6.63 1.33 7.08
CA LEU A 343 -5.38 2.05 6.82
C LEU A 343 -5.64 3.55 6.64
N SER A 344 -4.75 4.39 7.15
CA SER A 344 -4.77 5.83 6.89
C SER A 344 -4.05 6.22 5.60
N GLN A 345 -3.16 5.36 5.10
CA GLN A 345 -2.48 5.47 3.80
C GLN A 345 -2.43 4.10 3.14
N SER A 346 -2.61 4.06 1.82
CA SER A 346 -2.44 2.89 0.97
C SER A 346 -2.01 3.33 -0.43
N SER A 347 -1.73 2.39 -1.34
CA SER A 347 -1.37 2.71 -2.71
C SER A 347 -0.09 3.54 -2.79
N PHE A 348 -0.05 4.60 -3.60
CA PHE A 348 1.06 5.55 -3.69
C PHE A 348 0.58 6.95 -3.31
N THR A 349 1.04 7.46 -2.16
CA THR A 349 0.66 8.78 -1.62
C THR A 349 -0.84 9.05 -1.65
N SER A 350 -1.64 8.04 -1.33
CA SER A 350 -3.11 8.07 -1.42
C SER A 350 -3.75 7.51 -0.15
N ALA A 351 -5.04 7.75 -0.01
CA ALA A 351 -5.88 7.15 1.02
C ALA A 351 -7.19 6.70 0.38
N SER A 352 -7.63 5.49 0.69
CA SER A 352 -8.88 4.91 0.23
C SER A 352 -10.02 5.18 1.22
N ASP A 353 -11.26 4.80 0.86
CA ASP A 353 -12.36 4.76 1.81
C ASP A 353 -11.98 3.92 3.04
N LEU A 354 -12.34 4.39 4.21
CA LEU A 354 -12.10 3.66 5.47
C LEU A 354 -13.09 2.51 5.68
N ARG A 355 -14.14 2.41 4.87
CA ARG A 355 -15.01 1.23 4.84
C ARG A 355 -14.24 0.06 4.25
N LEU A 356 -14.19 -1.06 4.97
CA LEU A 356 -13.61 -2.30 4.46
C LEU A 356 -14.64 -2.99 3.59
N HIS A 357 -14.25 -3.39 2.38
CA HIS A 357 -15.12 -4.05 1.41
C HIS A 357 -14.75 -5.53 1.27
N PHE A 358 -15.74 -6.41 1.41
CA PHE A 358 -15.59 -7.86 1.28
C PHE A 358 -16.60 -8.40 0.27
N GLY A 359 -16.13 -8.96 -0.82
CA GLY A 359 -16.95 -9.82 -1.66
C GLY A 359 -17.22 -11.16 -0.94
N LEU A 360 -18.39 -11.69 -1.11
CA LEU A 360 -18.86 -12.89 -0.41
C LEU A 360 -19.26 -14.02 -1.37
N GLY A 361 -19.08 -13.82 -2.68
CA GLY A 361 -19.53 -14.77 -3.69
C GLY A 361 -21.03 -15.04 -3.57
N LYS A 362 -21.40 -16.27 -3.33
CA LYS A 362 -22.82 -16.69 -3.20
C LYS A 362 -23.33 -16.68 -1.76
N SER A 363 -22.50 -16.31 -0.79
CA SER A 363 -22.88 -16.39 0.62
C SER A 363 -23.80 -15.24 1.02
N ALA A 364 -25.01 -15.56 1.49
CA ALA A 364 -25.99 -14.59 1.96
C ALA A 364 -25.81 -14.20 3.44
N SER A 365 -24.80 -14.72 4.11
CA SER A 365 -24.48 -14.45 5.52
C SER A 365 -22.98 -14.54 5.75
N ALA A 366 -22.51 -13.89 6.82
CA ALA A 366 -21.12 -13.93 7.22
C ALA A 366 -20.97 -13.86 8.75
N LYS A 367 -19.78 -14.15 9.23
CA LYS A 367 -19.37 -13.88 10.60
C LYS A 367 -18.18 -12.92 10.56
N VAL A 368 -18.31 -11.79 11.22
CA VAL A 368 -17.26 -10.77 11.30
C VAL A 368 -16.61 -10.82 12.67
N THR A 369 -15.29 -10.91 12.70
CA THR A 369 -14.49 -10.71 13.91
C THR A 369 -13.62 -9.47 13.72
N VAL A 370 -13.70 -8.51 14.64
CA VAL A 370 -12.89 -7.29 14.62
C VAL A 370 -11.92 -7.32 15.80
N ARG A 371 -10.63 -7.19 15.53
CA ARG A 371 -9.60 -6.84 16.51
C ARG A 371 -9.37 -5.33 16.44
N TRP A 372 -9.69 -4.65 17.52
CA TRP A 372 -9.60 -3.20 17.66
C TRP A 372 -8.19 -2.77 18.06
N PRO A 373 -7.74 -1.54 17.71
CA PRO A 373 -6.42 -1.04 18.11
C PRO A 373 -6.19 -1.05 19.63
N SER A 374 -7.25 -0.88 20.45
CA SER A 374 -7.17 -1.02 21.91
C SER A 374 -6.82 -2.43 22.39
N GLY A 375 -6.81 -3.43 21.49
CA GLY A 375 -6.65 -4.86 21.81
C GLY A 375 -7.97 -5.58 22.11
N ALA A 376 -9.09 -4.87 22.19
CA ALA A 376 -10.40 -5.53 22.33
C ALA A 376 -10.72 -6.34 21.06
N THR A 377 -11.50 -7.40 21.23
CA THR A 377 -12.03 -8.20 20.10
C THR A 377 -13.53 -8.28 20.21
N SER A 378 -14.23 -8.15 19.09
CA SER A 378 -15.69 -8.34 19.03
C SER A 378 -16.07 -9.22 17.85
N THR A 379 -17.12 -10.01 18.00
CA THR A 379 -17.60 -10.93 16.96
C THR A 379 -19.08 -10.69 16.69
N HIS A 380 -19.45 -10.60 15.41
CA HIS A 380 -20.76 -10.21 14.95
C HIS A 380 -21.27 -11.18 13.88
N PRO A 381 -22.38 -11.90 14.11
CA PRO A 381 -23.04 -12.65 13.06
C PRO A 381 -23.80 -11.70 12.13
N ILE A 382 -23.57 -11.79 10.84
CA ILE A 382 -24.22 -11.01 9.79
C ILE A 382 -25.21 -11.91 9.05
N GLN A 383 -26.49 -11.70 9.28
CA GLN A 383 -27.58 -12.51 8.71
C GLN A 383 -28.09 -11.98 7.36
N SER A 384 -27.68 -10.78 6.96
CA SER A 384 -28.07 -10.13 5.71
C SER A 384 -26.89 -9.33 5.16
N VAL A 385 -26.57 -9.54 3.93
CA VAL A 385 -25.46 -8.96 3.16
C VAL A 385 -25.93 -7.91 2.17
N ASN A 386 -25.10 -7.44 1.25
CA ASN A 386 -25.35 -6.35 0.29
C ASN A 386 -25.72 -5.05 1.01
N ARG A 387 -24.92 -4.67 1.98
CA ARG A 387 -25.12 -3.44 2.76
C ARG A 387 -23.86 -3.02 3.52
N VAL A 388 -23.86 -1.78 3.93
CA VAL A 388 -22.92 -1.25 4.90
C VAL A 388 -23.38 -1.62 6.32
N VAL A 389 -22.50 -2.20 7.11
CA VAL A 389 -22.70 -2.47 8.54
C VAL A 389 -21.77 -1.62 9.38
N VAL A 390 -22.33 -0.86 10.31
CA VAL A 390 -21.56 -0.07 11.27
C VAL A 390 -21.31 -0.91 12.51
N LEU A 391 -20.04 -1.16 12.83
CA LEU A 391 -19.62 -1.87 14.05
C LEU A 391 -18.89 -0.89 14.96
N THR A 392 -19.32 -0.85 16.21
CA THR A 392 -18.74 0.03 17.23
C THR A 392 -17.93 -0.80 18.21
N GLU A 393 -16.77 -0.29 18.57
CA GLU A 393 -15.89 -0.89 19.57
C GLU A 393 -16.60 -1.02 20.91
N PRO A 394 -16.53 -2.19 21.61
CA PRO A 394 -17.24 -2.46 22.86
C PRO A 394 -16.73 -1.69 24.08
#